data_7b639e694828fab86389ddcd1c704c4a
#
_entry.id   7b639e694828fab86389ddcd1c704c4a
#
_cell.length_a   1.000
_cell.length_b   1.000
_cell.length_c   1.000
_cell.angle_alpha   90.00
_cell.angle_beta   90.00
_cell.angle_gamma   90.00
#
_symmetry.space_group_name_H-M   'P 1'
#
loop_
_entity.id
_entity.type
_entity.pdbx_description
1 polymer ?
#
loop_
_entity_poly.entity_id
_entity_poly.type
_entity_poly.pdbx_seq_one_letter_code
_entity_poly.pdbx_strand_id
1 'polypeptide(L)'
;SASVRLSKLISAAAMALVAGAAAYGETPQKVVSMNVCTDQLAMLLVGEGQLHSLSALAVDPRISGMVEEARAFHINSARAEEIYLMKPDLVLAGTYTARASVEMLERLGLRVVRFAPANSLADVPLRLREMGAVLGREARAAELVAAFEAGLARLKANAPEQRPRALSYAANGYTSGAHTLPDEMIVAAGFINVASEFGIDYGGRMPLELLAMSAPDLVMSSTPYAGASRAEEVPQHPVVRAVTGGGPPVSMVSRDWSCGTPLVLRAIDELAAKRKALFR
;
A
#
# COMPACT_ATOMS: atom_id res chain seq x y z
N SER A 1 47.68 51.62 12.50
CA SER A 1 47.60 50.71 11.30
C SER A 1 47.12 49.29 11.63
N ALA A 2 46.29 49.14 12.68
CA ALA A 2 45.73 47.82 13.10
C ALA A 2 44.19 47.67 12.83
N SER A 3 43.54 48.71 12.34
CA SER A 3 42.08 48.71 12.19
C SER A 3 41.57 48.37 10.80
N VAL A 4 42.41 48.14 9.79
CA VAL A 4 41.99 47.87 8.41
C VAL A 4 42.02 46.36 8.05
N ARG A 5 42.51 45.49 8.94
CA ARG A 5 42.59 44.05 8.65
C ARG A 5 41.41 43.22 9.21
N LEU A 6 40.51 43.82 10.03
CA LEU A 6 39.42 43.10 10.66
C LEU A 6 38.11 43.13 9.84
N SER A 7 37.98 44.05 8.88
CA SER A 7 36.74 44.14 8.06
C SER A 7 36.68 43.26 6.80
N LYS A 8 37.81 42.58 6.46
CA LYS A 8 37.83 41.68 5.29
C LYS A 8 37.61 40.20 5.61
N LEU A 9 37.54 39.82 6.89
CA LEU A 9 37.30 38.44 7.31
C LEU A 9 35.83 38.11 7.63
N ILE A 10 34.95 39.10 7.70
CA ILE A 10 33.54 38.89 8.02
C ILE A 10 32.68 38.70 6.76
N SER A 11 33.16 39.12 5.57
CA SER A 11 32.43 38.96 4.29
C SER A 11 32.61 37.60 3.60
N ALA A 12 33.51 36.75 4.07
CA ALA A 12 33.74 35.42 3.45
C ALA A 12 32.97 34.26 4.12
N ALA A 13 32.35 34.50 5.28
CA ALA A 13 31.60 33.48 6.02
C ALA A 13 30.10 33.41 5.72
N ALA A 14 29.55 34.36 4.95
CA ALA A 14 28.13 34.43 4.65
C ALA A 14 27.74 33.78 3.29
N MET A 15 28.66 33.20 2.55
CA MET A 15 28.42 32.68 1.20
C MET A 15 28.56 31.16 1.07
N ALA A 16 28.62 30.41 2.17
CA ALA A 16 28.84 28.95 2.15
C ALA A 16 27.65 28.11 2.63
N LEU A 17 26.44 28.69 2.70
CA LEU A 17 25.25 27.98 3.21
C LEU A 17 24.12 27.77 2.18
N VAL A 18 24.41 27.83 0.89
CA VAL A 18 23.43 27.56 -0.18
C VAL A 18 23.96 26.53 -1.19
N ALA A 19 24.61 25.49 -0.74
CA ALA A 19 25.05 24.42 -1.62
C ALA A 19 24.73 23.04 -1.00
N GLY A 20 23.47 22.81 -0.70
CA GLY A 20 22.96 21.53 -0.19
C GLY A 20 21.59 21.16 -0.77
N ALA A 21 21.14 21.78 -1.87
CA ALA A 21 20.05 21.23 -2.67
C ALA A 21 20.62 20.07 -3.46
N ALA A 22 20.50 18.85 -2.91
CA ALA A 22 20.85 17.62 -3.60
C ALA A 22 20.16 17.64 -4.98
N ALA A 23 20.95 17.28 -6.00
CA ALA A 23 20.54 17.12 -7.39
C ALA A 23 19.49 16.01 -7.55
N TYR A 24 18.27 16.26 -7.11
CA TYR A 24 17.11 15.66 -7.73
C TYR A 24 16.89 16.44 -9.02
N GLY A 25 16.98 15.74 -10.17
CA GLY A 25 16.73 16.33 -11.48
C GLY A 25 15.39 17.07 -11.50
N GLU A 26 15.14 17.82 -12.56
CA GLU A 26 13.91 18.62 -12.71
C GLU A 26 12.68 17.82 -12.26
N THR A 27 11.78 18.48 -11.54
CA THR A 27 10.50 17.88 -11.08
C THR A 27 9.76 17.32 -12.29
N PRO A 28 9.42 16.02 -12.29
CA PRO A 28 8.77 15.40 -13.44
C PRO A 28 7.43 16.06 -13.73
N GLN A 29 7.15 16.30 -15.02
CA GLN A 29 5.94 16.99 -15.49
C GLN A 29 4.96 16.05 -16.19
N LYS A 30 5.44 14.89 -16.68
CA LYS A 30 4.64 13.90 -17.38
C LYS A 30 4.88 12.50 -16.83
N VAL A 31 4.21 12.18 -15.73
CA VAL A 31 4.36 10.94 -15.00
C VAL A 31 3.39 9.88 -15.52
N VAL A 32 3.87 8.66 -15.74
CA VAL A 32 3.07 7.48 -16.07
C VAL A 32 3.28 6.42 -15.00
N SER A 33 2.21 5.85 -14.48
CA SER A 33 2.29 4.75 -13.52
C SER A 33 1.79 3.43 -14.12
N MET A 34 2.47 2.32 -13.79
CA MET A 34 2.23 0.98 -14.33
C MET A 34 1.71 -0.02 -13.30
N ASN A 35 1.44 0.39 -12.07
CA ASN A 35 1.07 -0.52 -10.98
C ASN A 35 0.07 0.15 -10.05
N VAL A 36 -0.96 -0.58 -9.62
CA VAL A 36 -2.05 -0.02 -8.81
C VAL A 36 -1.58 0.66 -7.51
N CYS A 37 -0.53 0.15 -6.87
CA CYS A 37 -0.04 0.75 -5.63
C CYS A 37 0.73 2.05 -5.90
N THR A 38 1.51 2.12 -6.99
CA THR A 38 2.12 3.37 -7.43
C THR A 38 1.10 4.35 -8.01
N ASP A 39 0.02 3.84 -8.64
CA ASP A 39 -1.12 4.66 -9.07
C ASP A 39 -1.74 5.42 -7.90
N GLN A 40 -2.09 4.69 -6.84
CA GLN A 40 -2.71 5.28 -5.64
C GLN A 40 -1.76 6.25 -4.92
N LEU A 41 -0.48 5.89 -4.75
CA LEU A 41 0.51 6.80 -4.15
C LEU A 41 0.70 8.07 -4.99
N ALA A 42 0.77 7.93 -6.32
CA ALA A 42 0.88 9.07 -7.22
C ALA A 42 -0.35 9.99 -7.13
N MET A 43 -1.57 9.44 -7.21
CA MET A 43 -2.81 10.24 -7.10
C MET A 43 -2.91 11.02 -5.79
N LEU A 44 -2.38 10.49 -4.68
CA LEU A 44 -2.37 11.18 -3.37
C LEU A 44 -1.39 12.36 -3.32
N LEU A 45 -0.35 12.36 -4.16
CA LEU A 45 0.81 13.24 -4.02
C LEU A 45 0.99 14.23 -5.16
N VAL A 46 0.63 13.87 -6.40
CA VAL A 46 0.90 14.71 -7.59
C VAL A 46 0.26 16.10 -7.53
N GLY A 47 0.88 17.03 -8.24
CA GLY A 47 0.27 18.31 -8.55
C GLY A 47 -0.62 18.25 -9.78
N GLU A 48 -1.33 19.32 -10.02
CA GLU A 48 -2.18 19.47 -11.19
C GLU A 48 -1.39 19.25 -12.49
N GLY A 49 -1.93 18.41 -13.38
CA GLY A 49 -1.35 18.11 -14.69
C GLY A 49 -0.09 17.21 -14.67
N GLN A 50 0.48 16.89 -13.52
CA GLN A 50 1.73 16.12 -13.41
C GLN A 50 1.55 14.63 -13.76
N LEU A 51 0.43 14.02 -13.37
CA LEU A 51 0.12 12.60 -13.63
C LEU A 51 -0.64 12.49 -14.95
N HIS A 52 -0.06 11.75 -15.91
CA HIS A 52 -0.61 11.59 -17.25
C HIS A 52 -1.43 10.33 -17.40
N SER A 53 -0.96 9.20 -16.85
CA SER A 53 -1.59 7.91 -17.06
C SER A 53 -1.41 6.96 -15.88
N LEU A 54 -2.42 6.11 -15.66
CA LEU A 54 -2.49 5.09 -14.62
C LEU A 54 -2.67 3.70 -15.23
N SER A 55 -2.35 2.65 -14.48
CA SER A 55 -2.56 1.27 -14.94
C SER A 55 -4.05 0.90 -14.99
N ALA A 56 -4.38 -0.11 -15.78
CA ALA A 56 -5.75 -0.63 -15.88
C ALA A 56 -6.34 -1.09 -14.55
N LEU A 57 -5.50 -1.47 -13.58
CA LEU A 57 -5.94 -1.86 -12.23
C LEU A 57 -6.41 -0.68 -11.38
N ALA A 58 -6.04 0.56 -11.74
CA ALA A 58 -6.50 1.76 -11.02
C ALA A 58 -8.01 1.93 -11.04
N VAL A 59 -8.69 1.42 -12.07
CA VAL A 59 -10.15 1.50 -12.25
C VAL A 59 -10.89 0.21 -11.90
N ASP A 60 -10.21 -0.84 -11.41
CA ASP A 60 -10.87 -2.04 -10.88
C ASP A 60 -11.31 -1.82 -9.43
N PRO A 61 -12.64 -1.80 -9.13
CA PRO A 61 -13.16 -1.50 -7.79
C PRO A 61 -12.86 -2.58 -6.75
N ARG A 62 -12.35 -3.75 -7.16
CA ARG A 62 -11.95 -4.83 -6.26
C ARG A 62 -10.51 -4.69 -5.78
N ILE A 63 -9.70 -3.92 -6.50
CA ILE A 63 -8.25 -3.81 -6.28
C ILE A 63 -7.85 -2.39 -5.89
N SER A 64 -8.47 -1.37 -6.54
CA SER A 64 -8.16 0.03 -6.29
C SER A 64 -9.13 0.66 -5.28
N GLY A 65 -8.58 1.30 -4.27
CA GLY A 65 -9.32 2.12 -3.31
C GLY A 65 -9.63 3.54 -3.83
N MET A 66 -9.17 3.90 -5.05
CA MET A 66 -9.26 5.25 -5.65
C MET A 66 -9.81 5.21 -7.08
N VAL A 67 -10.83 4.40 -7.31
CA VAL A 67 -11.43 4.20 -8.65
C VAL A 67 -12.00 5.49 -9.21
N GLU A 68 -12.69 6.27 -8.38
CA GLU A 68 -13.34 7.50 -8.85
C GLU A 68 -12.32 8.56 -9.25
N GLU A 69 -11.25 8.71 -8.46
CA GLU A 69 -10.14 9.62 -8.78
C GLU A 69 -9.40 9.17 -10.05
N ALA A 70 -9.25 7.85 -10.22
CA ALA A 70 -8.55 7.27 -11.37
C ALA A 70 -9.24 7.55 -12.71
N ARG A 71 -10.55 7.78 -12.74
CA ARG A 71 -11.33 8.05 -13.96
C ARG A 71 -10.94 9.36 -14.64
N ALA A 72 -10.27 10.27 -13.94
CA ALA A 72 -9.80 11.53 -14.51
C ALA A 72 -8.54 11.35 -15.38
N PHE A 73 -7.91 10.18 -15.38
CA PHE A 73 -6.63 9.93 -16.03
C PHE A 73 -6.75 8.98 -17.23
N HIS A 74 -5.81 9.08 -18.15
CA HIS A 74 -5.66 8.10 -19.21
C HIS A 74 -5.26 6.74 -18.60
N ILE A 75 -5.87 5.65 -19.07
CA ILE A 75 -5.60 4.29 -18.57
C ILE A 75 -4.71 3.55 -19.56
N ASN A 76 -3.60 3.00 -19.05
CA ASN A 76 -2.64 2.22 -19.82
C ASN A 76 -2.70 0.72 -19.46
N SER A 77 -2.21 -0.10 -20.37
CA SER A 77 -2.15 -1.56 -20.21
C SER A 77 -0.80 -2.06 -19.67
N ALA A 78 0.04 -1.16 -19.15
CA ALA A 78 1.40 -1.43 -18.67
C ALA A 78 2.33 -2.08 -19.74
N ARG A 79 2.08 -1.85 -21.03
CA ARG A 79 2.93 -2.31 -22.13
C ARG A 79 3.99 -1.25 -22.45
N ALA A 80 5.22 -1.72 -22.70
CA ALA A 80 6.34 -0.83 -22.95
C ALA A 80 6.11 0.08 -24.17
N GLU A 81 5.56 -0.45 -25.25
CA GLU A 81 5.30 0.28 -26.48
C GLU A 81 4.31 1.43 -26.28
N GLU A 82 3.21 1.14 -25.57
CA GLU A 82 2.18 2.12 -25.24
C GLU A 82 2.76 3.27 -24.40
N ILE A 83 3.51 2.93 -23.36
CA ILE A 83 4.10 3.92 -22.44
C ILE A 83 5.18 4.73 -23.17
N TYR A 84 6.02 4.10 -23.97
CA TYR A 84 7.05 4.79 -24.76
C TYR A 84 6.44 5.85 -25.68
N LEU A 85 5.33 5.53 -26.36
CA LEU A 85 4.62 6.47 -27.23
C LEU A 85 4.01 7.66 -26.47
N MET A 86 3.72 7.52 -25.19
CA MET A 86 3.27 8.63 -24.34
C MET A 86 4.38 9.64 -24.06
N LYS A 87 5.66 9.29 -24.27
CA LYS A 87 6.84 10.13 -24.00
C LYS A 87 6.83 10.72 -22.58
N PRO A 88 6.76 9.88 -21.53
CA PRO A 88 6.84 10.37 -20.16
C PRO A 88 8.27 10.81 -19.83
N ASP A 89 8.41 11.71 -18.87
CA ASP A 89 9.69 12.05 -18.24
C ASP A 89 9.97 11.19 -16.99
N LEU A 90 8.94 10.50 -16.48
CA LEU A 90 9.04 9.55 -15.39
C LEU A 90 8.03 8.43 -15.53
N VAL A 91 8.48 7.19 -15.32
CA VAL A 91 7.64 5.99 -15.19
C VAL A 91 7.75 5.45 -13.78
N LEU A 92 6.59 5.22 -13.13
CA LEU A 92 6.48 4.60 -11.81
C LEU A 92 6.08 3.13 -11.98
N ALA A 93 6.82 2.24 -11.34
CA ALA A 93 6.58 0.81 -11.36
C ALA A 93 6.73 0.20 -9.97
N GLY A 94 6.08 -0.92 -9.71
CA GLY A 94 6.37 -1.74 -8.55
C GLY A 94 7.53 -2.72 -8.83
N THR A 95 8.19 -3.20 -7.80
CA THR A 95 9.28 -4.20 -7.92
C THR A 95 8.83 -5.45 -8.69
N TYR A 96 7.56 -5.81 -8.57
CA TYR A 96 6.97 -7.00 -9.24
C TYR A 96 6.15 -6.66 -10.50
N THR A 97 6.18 -5.39 -10.95
CA THR A 97 5.52 -4.99 -12.20
C THR A 97 6.20 -5.68 -13.38
N ALA A 98 5.42 -6.05 -14.40
CA ALA A 98 5.83 -6.76 -15.63
C ALA A 98 7.30 -6.51 -16.01
N ARG A 99 8.18 -7.39 -15.55
CA ARG A 99 9.65 -7.19 -15.62
C ARG A 99 10.14 -6.87 -17.02
N ALA A 100 9.62 -7.59 -18.02
CA ALA A 100 10.01 -7.41 -19.42
C ALA A 100 9.67 -5.99 -19.94
N SER A 101 8.47 -5.47 -19.58
CA SER A 101 8.07 -4.11 -19.97
C SER A 101 8.94 -3.05 -19.30
N VAL A 102 9.23 -3.22 -18.02
CA VAL A 102 10.06 -2.28 -17.25
C VAL A 102 11.50 -2.25 -17.79
N GLU A 103 12.13 -3.42 -18.00
CA GLU A 103 13.47 -3.52 -18.58
C GLU A 103 13.55 -2.96 -20.01
N MET A 104 12.48 -3.10 -20.80
CA MET A 104 12.41 -2.51 -22.14
C MET A 104 12.39 -0.98 -22.07
N LEU A 105 11.56 -0.39 -21.18
CA LEU A 105 11.49 1.06 -21.01
C LEU A 105 12.83 1.66 -20.57
N GLU A 106 13.53 1.00 -19.64
CA GLU A 106 14.87 1.40 -19.20
C GLU A 106 15.88 1.34 -20.35
N ARG A 107 15.84 0.29 -21.19
CA ARG A 107 16.69 0.17 -22.39
C ARG A 107 16.39 1.24 -23.45
N LEU A 108 15.15 1.69 -23.51
CA LEU A 108 14.73 2.81 -24.38
C LEU A 108 15.09 4.18 -23.80
N GLY A 109 15.80 4.22 -22.65
CA GLY A 109 16.30 5.45 -22.04
C GLY A 109 15.27 6.22 -21.21
N LEU A 110 14.11 5.62 -20.89
CA LEU A 110 13.15 6.24 -19.99
C LEU A 110 13.60 6.12 -18.52
N ARG A 111 13.36 7.18 -17.76
CA ARG A 111 13.55 7.15 -16.31
C ARG A 111 12.45 6.32 -15.67
N VAL A 112 12.79 5.14 -15.14
CA VAL A 112 11.87 4.28 -14.41
C VAL A 112 12.27 4.23 -12.94
N VAL A 113 11.31 4.46 -12.03
CA VAL A 113 11.51 4.31 -10.59
C VAL A 113 10.64 3.17 -10.09
N ARG A 114 11.27 2.22 -9.39
CA ARG A 114 10.61 1.01 -8.87
C ARG A 114 10.40 1.14 -7.37
N PHE A 115 9.17 0.94 -6.93
CA PHE A 115 8.78 0.96 -5.53
C PHE A 115 8.63 -0.46 -4.98
N ALA A 116 9.22 -0.69 -3.81
CA ALA A 116 8.98 -1.94 -3.09
C ALA A 116 7.56 -1.96 -2.50
N PRO A 117 6.92 -3.13 -2.35
CA PRO A 117 5.67 -3.24 -1.63
C PRO A 117 5.85 -2.81 -0.16
N ALA A 118 4.78 -2.37 0.47
CA ALA A 118 4.74 -2.21 1.91
C ALA A 118 4.36 -3.57 2.54
N ASN A 119 5.23 -4.08 3.39
CA ASN A 119 5.00 -5.33 4.14
C ASN A 119 4.56 -5.06 5.58
N SER A 120 4.65 -3.81 6.02
CA SER A 120 4.28 -3.36 7.37
C SER A 120 3.56 -2.02 7.33
N LEU A 121 2.90 -1.65 8.42
CA LEU A 121 2.34 -0.30 8.58
C LEU A 121 3.43 0.79 8.65
N ALA A 122 4.64 0.42 9.08
CA ALA A 122 5.78 1.33 9.10
C ALA A 122 6.31 1.65 7.68
N ASP A 123 6.07 0.78 6.70
CA ASP A 123 6.47 1.04 5.31
C ASP A 123 5.60 2.10 4.64
N VAL A 124 4.37 2.34 5.11
CA VAL A 124 3.46 3.33 4.50
C VAL A 124 4.07 4.74 4.51
N PRO A 125 4.56 5.28 5.64
CA PRO A 125 5.28 6.55 5.66
C PRO A 125 6.52 6.56 4.77
N LEU A 126 7.24 5.44 4.68
CA LEU A 126 8.44 5.33 3.82
C LEU A 126 8.05 5.46 2.35
N ARG A 127 7.05 4.73 1.88
CA ARG A 127 6.56 4.81 0.48
C ARG A 127 6.04 6.22 0.15
N LEU A 128 5.34 6.88 1.08
CA LEU A 128 4.89 8.26 0.88
C LEU A 128 6.06 9.24 0.71
N ARG A 129 7.08 9.14 1.57
CA ARG A 129 8.28 10.00 1.48
C ARG A 129 9.07 9.74 0.20
N GLU A 130 9.28 8.47 -0.17
CA GLU A 130 9.94 8.09 -1.42
C GLU A 130 9.22 8.64 -2.64
N MET A 131 7.90 8.43 -2.72
CA MET A 131 7.09 8.95 -3.82
C MET A 131 7.09 10.48 -3.84
N GLY A 132 7.00 11.13 -2.68
CA GLY A 132 7.09 12.59 -2.55
C GLY A 132 8.40 13.13 -3.10
N ALA A 133 9.54 12.51 -2.75
CA ALA A 133 10.86 12.91 -3.24
C ALA A 133 10.99 12.71 -4.77
N VAL A 134 10.48 11.60 -5.29
CA VAL A 134 10.52 11.30 -6.74
C VAL A 134 9.67 12.28 -7.55
N LEU A 135 8.56 12.75 -6.99
CA LEU A 135 7.61 13.66 -7.64
C LEU A 135 7.89 15.16 -7.37
N GLY A 136 8.85 15.49 -6.47
CA GLY A 136 9.05 16.86 -5.98
C GLY A 136 7.88 17.36 -5.14
N ARG A 137 7.31 16.48 -4.30
CA ARG A 137 6.12 16.70 -3.47
C ARG A 137 6.35 16.37 -2.00
N GLU A 138 7.54 16.65 -1.49
CA GLU A 138 7.97 16.32 -0.13
C GLU A 138 7.09 16.94 0.94
N ALA A 139 6.66 18.20 0.76
CA ALA A 139 5.75 18.86 1.71
C ALA A 139 4.41 18.13 1.79
N ARG A 140 3.82 17.76 0.65
CA ARG A 140 2.57 16.99 0.60
C ARG A 140 2.74 15.60 1.21
N ALA A 141 3.85 14.94 0.96
CA ALA A 141 4.18 13.66 1.58
C ALA A 141 4.27 13.76 3.10
N ALA A 142 4.90 14.82 3.63
CA ALA A 142 4.98 15.06 5.07
C ALA A 142 3.61 15.26 5.72
N GLU A 143 2.69 15.98 5.08
CA GLU A 143 1.31 16.14 5.55
C GLU A 143 0.58 14.79 5.62
N LEU A 144 0.68 13.97 4.57
CA LEU A 144 0.04 12.65 4.50
C LEU A 144 0.63 11.69 5.54
N VAL A 145 1.93 11.73 5.75
CA VAL A 145 2.60 10.95 6.79
C VAL A 145 2.10 11.33 8.17
N ALA A 146 2.05 12.62 8.50
CA ALA A 146 1.56 13.08 9.80
C ALA A 146 0.09 12.67 10.04
N ALA A 147 -0.76 12.80 9.01
CA ALA A 147 -2.16 12.37 9.07
C ALA A 147 -2.29 10.85 9.27
N PHE A 148 -1.47 10.06 8.57
CA PHE A 148 -1.44 8.61 8.70
C PHE A 148 -1.01 8.19 10.12
N GLU A 149 0.09 8.73 10.62
CA GLU A 149 0.63 8.41 11.95
C GLU A 149 -0.38 8.75 13.06
N ALA A 150 -1.02 9.92 12.98
CA ALA A 150 -2.08 10.32 13.91
C ALA A 150 -3.31 9.38 13.83
N GLY A 151 -3.73 9.01 12.62
CA GLY A 151 -4.84 8.06 12.39
C GLY A 151 -4.55 6.70 12.99
N LEU A 152 -3.35 6.17 12.75
CA LEU A 152 -2.91 4.87 13.26
C LEU A 152 -2.80 4.87 14.79
N ALA A 153 -2.26 5.94 15.38
CA ALA A 153 -2.17 6.08 16.84
C ALA A 153 -3.56 6.08 17.49
N ARG A 154 -4.55 6.77 16.90
CA ARG A 154 -5.94 6.77 17.37
C ARG A 154 -6.56 5.36 17.31
N LEU A 155 -6.35 4.61 16.24
CA LEU A 155 -6.88 3.25 16.10
C LEU A 155 -6.27 2.31 17.15
N LYS A 156 -4.96 2.39 17.36
CA LYS A 156 -4.24 1.57 18.36
C LYS A 156 -4.68 1.89 19.79
N ALA A 157 -4.92 3.16 20.11
CA ALA A 157 -5.41 3.58 21.44
C ALA A 157 -6.81 3.02 21.76
N ASN A 158 -7.61 2.70 20.74
CA ASN A 158 -8.95 2.13 20.90
C ASN A 158 -8.96 0.58 20.87
N ALA A 159 -7.81 -0.07 20.86
CA ALA A 159 -7.74 -1.52 20.91
C ALA A 159 -8.15 -2.04 22.30
N PRO A 160 -8.90 -3.17 22.40
CA PRO A 160 -9.32 -3.72 23.67
C PRO A 160 -8.17 -4.48 24.35
N GLU A 161 -8.26 -4.66 25.66
CA GLU A 161 -7.34 -5.54 26.40
C GLU A 161 -7.50 -7.01 25.99
N GLN A 162 -8.74 -7.49 25.94
CA GLN A 162 -9.06 -8.83 25.43
C GLN A 162 -9.32 -8.73 23.92
N ARG A 163 -8.49 -9.44 23.16
CA ARG A 163 -8.52 -9.40 21.71
C ARG A 163 -9.09 -10.69 21.16
N PRO A 164 -10.19 -10.64 20.40
CA PRO A 164 -10.70 -11.80 19.70
C PRO A 164 -9.70 -12.27 18.62
N ARG A 165 -9.85 -13.52 18.22
CA ARG A 165 -8.95 -14.21 17.29
C ARG A 165 -9.50 -14.11 15.88
N ALA A 166 -8.72 -13.58 14.93
CA ALA A 166 -9.14 -13.43 13.55
C ALA A 166 -8.18 -14.12 12.59
N LEU A 167 -8.72 -14.56 11.47
CA LEU A 167 -7.96 -15.20 10.39
C LEU A 167 -8.44 -14.68 9.04
N SER A 168 -7.52 -14.26 8.19
CA SER A 168 -7.80 -14.11 6.76
C SER A 168 -7.72 -15.48 6.09
N TYR A 169 -8.74 -15.85 5.31
CA TYR A 169 -8.79 -17.16 4.64
C TYR A 169 -9.32 -16.98 3.22
N ALA A 170 -8.41 -16.91 2.28
CA ALA A 170 -8.71 -16.59 0.88
C ALA A 170 -8.70 -17.85 0.00
N ALA A 171 -8.77 -17.63 -1.31
CA ALA A 171 -8.70 -18.68 -2.32
C ALA A 171 -7.56 -19.67 -2.07
N ASN A 172 -7.78 -20.97 -2.28
CA ASN A 172 -6.86 -22.08 -1.98
C ASN A 172 -6.44 -22.19 -0.50
N GLY A 173 -7.18 -21.61 0.45
CA GLY A 173 -6.80 -21.58 1.85
C GLY A 173 -5.60 -20.68 2.15
N TYR A 174 -5.34 -19.70 1.28
CA TYR A 174 -4.27 -18.74 1.51
C TYR A 174 -4.60 -17.84 2.69
N THR A 175 -3.61 -17.61 3.55
CA THR A 175 -3.70 -16.70 4.69
C THR A 175 -2.45 -15.84 4.79
N SER A 176 -2.57 -14.70 5.45
CA SER A 176 -1.47 -13.79 5.75
C SER A 176 -1.03 -14.00 7.20
N GLY A 177 0.22 -14.41 7.37
CA GLY A 177 0.84 -14.62 8.68
C GLY A 177 1.58 -13.40 9.20
N ALA A 178 2.42 -13.59 10.21
CA ALA A 178 3.31 -12.57 10.76
C ALA A 178 4.17 -11.92 9.66
N HIS A 179 4.69 -10.72 9.93
CA HIS A 179 5.54 -9.98 9.00
C HIS A 179 4.88 -9.60 7.65
N THR A 180 3.54 -9.50 7.65
CA THR A 180 2.78 -8.99 6.50
C THR A 180 1.97 -7.76 6.87
N LEU A 181 1.73 -6.90 5.90
CA LEU A 181 0.86 -5.72 6.09
C LEU A 181 -0.54 -6.12 6.60
N PRO A 182 -1.22 -7.15 6.06
CA PRO A 182 -2.50 -7.62 6.60
C PRO A 182 -2.44 -8.08 8.06
N ASP A 183 -1.36 -8.72 8.48
CA ASP A 183 -1.16 -9.09 9.89
C ASP A 183 -1.19 -7.86 10.80
N GLU A 184 -0.37 -6.86 10.50
CA GLU A 184 -0.32 -5.63 11.29
C GLU A 184 -1.64 -4.85 11.26
N MET A 185 -2.39 -4.90 10.16
CA MET A 185 -3.73 -4.31 10.07
C MET A 185 -4.74 -5.03 10.98
N ILE A 186 -4.72 -6.37 11.02
CA ILE A 186 -5.54 -7.20 11.91
C ILE A 186 -5.23 -6.86 13.37
N VAL A 187 -3.94 -6.79 13.71
CA VAL A 187 -3.47 -6.45 15.06
C VAL A 187 -3.86 -5.02 15.45
N ALA A 188 -3.70 -4.05 14.54
CA ALA A 188 -4.08 -2.66 14.75
C ALA A 188 -5.60 -2.47 14.92
N ALA A 189 -6.42 -3.32 14.30
CA ALA A 189 -7.88 -3.37 14.50
C ALA A 189 -8.29 -3.99 15.84
N GLY A 190 -7.34 -4.49 16.63
CA GLY A 190 -7.56 -5.05 17.96
C GLY A 190 -7.90 -6.54 17.98
N PHE A 191 -7.42 -7.31 17.01
CA PHE A 191 -7.49 -8.76 16.97
C PHE A 191 -6.12 -9.41 17.23
N ILE A 192 -6.13 -10.71 17.43
CA ILE A 192 -4.97 -11.60 17.32
C ILE A 192 -5.05 -12.27 15.95
N ASN A 193 -3.97 -12.23 15.16
CA ASN A 193 -3.92 -12.97 13.91
C ASN A 193 -3.55 -14.44 14.20
N VAL A 194 -4.50 -15.33 13.99
CA VAL A 194 -4.34 -16.75 14.30
C VAL A 194 -3.27 -17.44 13.43
N ALA A 195 -3.07 -16.98 12.19
CA ALA A 195 -2.09 -17.57 11.29
C ALA A 195 -0.68 -17.60 11.88
N SER A 196 -0.31 -16.56 12.64
CA SER A 196 1.00 -16.44 13.29
C SER A 196 1.24 -17.51 14.34
N GLU A 197 0.18 -18.00 15.02
CA GLU A 197 0.28 -19.04 16.05
C GLU A 197 0.60 -20.42 15.47
N PHE A 198 0.35 -20.62 14.17
CA PHE A 198 0.59 -21.87 13.45
C PHE A 198 1.87 -21.84 12.60
N GLY A 199 2.79 -20.88 12.89
CA GLY A 199 4.10 -20.81 12.23
C GLY A 199 4.01 -20.28 10.79
N ILE A 200 2.96 -19.58 10.43
CA ILE A 200 2.86 -18.89 9.15
C ILE A 200 3.44 -17.50 9.32
N ASP A 201 4.75 -17.34 9.03
CA ASP A 201 5.48 -16.09 9.22
C ASP A 201 5.25 -15.07 8.12
N TYR A 202 4.85 -15.52 6.93
CA TYR A 202 4.53 -14.68 5.78
C TYR A 202 3.16 -15.09 5.23
N GLY A 203 2.95 -14.99 3.93
CA GLY A 203 1.79 -15.58 3.30
C GLY A 203 1.96 -17.08 3.07
N GLY A 204 0.92 -17.86 3.32
CA GLY A 204 0.95 -19.30 3.16
C GLY A 204 -0.42 -19.92 3.03
N ARG A 205 -0.43 -21.24 2.83
CA ARG A 205 -1.67 -22.03 2.86
C ARG A 205 -1.89 -22.62 4.23
N MET A 206 -3.07 -22.44 4.77
CA MET A 206 -3.54 -23.10 5.98
C MET A 206 -4.48 -24.23 5.58
N PRO A 207 -4.13 -25.51 5.83
CA PRO A 207 -5.03 -26.64 5.61
C PRO A 207 -6.32 -26.49 6.41
N LEU A 208 -7.43 -27.09 5.94
CA LEU A 208 -8.73 -27.04 6.61
C LEU A 208 -8.69 -27.65 8.02
N GLU A 209 -7.84 -28.63 8.23
CA GLU A 209 -7.61 -29.27 9.54
C GLU A 209 -7.02 -28.26 10.55
N LEU A 210 -6.01 -27.49 10.12
CA LEU A 210 -5.42 -26.45 10.96
C LEU A 210 -6.40 -25.28 11.19
N LEU A 211 -7.20 -24.92 10.18
CA LEU A 211 -8.27 -23.95 10.36
C LEU A 211 -9.26 -24.40 11.43
N ALA A 212 -9.70 -25.67 11.38
CA ALA A 212 -10.62 -26.21 12.37
C ALA A 212 -10.02 -26.22 13.79
N MET A 213 -8.74 -26.57 13.91
CA MET A 213 -8.01 -26.58 15.19
C MET A 213 -7.73 -25.18 15.73
N SER A 214 -7.60 -24.20 14.84
CA SER A 214 -7.23 -22.85 15.22
C SER A 214 -8.35 -22.09 15.94
N ALA A 215 -9.60 -22.54 15.82
CA ALA A 215 -10.78 -21.98 16.48
C ALA A 215 -10.81 -20.43 16.45
N PRO A 216 -10.80 -19.79 15.28
CA PRO A 216 -10.87 -18.33 15.20
C PRO A 216 -12.27 -17.82 15.57
N ASP A 217 -12.34 -16.68 16.24
CA ASP A 217 -13.62 -15.99 16.51
C ASP A 217 -14.16 -15.29 15.25
N LEU A 218 -13.29 -14.98 14.29
CA LEU A 218 -13.63 -14.32 13.04
C LEU A 218 -12.81 -14.89 11.88
N VAL A 219 -13.47 -15.35 10.83
CA VAL A 219 -12.83 -15.67 9.54
C VAL A 219 -13.21 -14.61 8.53
N MET A 220 -12.21 -14.05 7.87
CA MET A 220 -12.33 -13.02 6.84
C MET A 220 -11.96 -13.59 5.48
N SER A 221 -12.71 -13.27 4.43
CA SER A 221 -12.40 -13.69 3.06
C SER A 221 -12.60 -12.55 2.08
N SER A 222 -11.89 -12.59 0.96
CA SER A 222 -12.14 -11.68 -0.15
C SER A 222 -13.49 -11.99 -0.82
N THR A 223 -14.08 -10.97 -1.44
CA THR A 223 -15.26 -11.18 -2.30
C THR A 223 -14.84 -12.01 -3.52
N PRO A 224 -15.50 -13.15 -3.80
CA PRO A 224 -15.16 -13.97 -4.95
C PRO A 224 -15.27 -13.21 -6.28
N TYR A 225 -14.42 -13.55 -7.25
CA TYR A 225 -14.56 -13.06 -8.61
C TYR A 225 -15.78 -13.69 -9.28
N ALA A 226 -16.37 -12.97 -10.22
CA ALA A 226 -17.41 -13.55 -11.08
C ALA A 226 -16.81 -14.70 -11.91
N GLY A 227 -17.36 -15.89 -11.75
CA GLY A 227 -16.88 -17.11 -12.39
C GLY A 227 -16.49 -18.18 -11.37
N ALA A 228 -16.62 -19.44 -11.74
CA ALA A 228 -16.26 -20.56 -10.86
C ALA A 228 -14.75 -20.81 -10.89
N SER A 229 -14.12 -20.80 -9.71
CA SER A 229 -12.74 -21.23 -9.53
C SER A 229 -12.68 -22.22 -8.38
N ARG A 230 -12.04 -23.38 -8.58
CA ARG A 230 -11.80 -24.36 -7.49
C ARG A 230 -11.05 -23.74 -6.31
N ALA A 231 -10.22 -22.76 -6.58
CA ALA A 231 -9.49 -22.03 -5.55
C ALA A 231 -10.43 -21.27 -4.60
N GLU A 232 -11.53 -20.73 -5.14
CA GLU A 232 -12.53 -19.96 -4.38
C GLU A 232 -13.61 -20.84 -3.73
N GLU A 233 -13.67 -22.14 -4.07
CA GLU A 233 -14.52 -23.10 -3.37
C GLU A 233 -14.00 -23.39 -1.93
N VAL A 234 -12.68 -23.28 -1.72
CA VAL A 234 -12.07 -23.58 -0.40
C VAL A 234 -12.59 -22.68 0.71
N PRO A 235 -12.70 -21.35 0.59
CA PRO A 235 -13.33 -20.51 1.60
C PRO A 235 -14.81 -20.80 1.85
N GLN A 236 -15.47 -21.51 0.94
CA GLN A 236 -16.89 -21.88 1.05
C GLN A 236 -17.10 -23.30 1.62
N HIS A 237 -16.00 -24.01 1.92
CA HIS A 237 -16.05 -25.37 2.43
C HIS A 237 -16.86 -25.48 3.75
N PRO A 238 -17.62 -26.58 4.00
CA PRO A 238 -18.38 -26.76 5.22
C PRO A 238 -17.61 -26.56 6.52
N VAL A 239 -16.33 -26.95 6.56
CA VAL A 239 -15.44 -26.71 7.71
C VAL A 239 -15.31 -25.21 8.01
N VAL A 240 -15.15 -24.37 6.98
CA VAL A 240 -15.05 -22.91 7.15
C VAL A 240 -16.34 -22.36 7.76
N ARG A 241 -17.50 -22.84 7.29
CA ARG A 241 -18.79 -22.45 7.86
C ARG A 241 -18.96 -22.94 9.32
N ALA A 242 -18.45 -24.13 9.62
CA ALA A 242 -18.51 -24.66 10.98
C ALA A 242 -17.73 -23.79 11.97
N VAL A 243 -16.52 -23.34 11.60
CA VAL A 243 -15.70 -22.47 12.47
C VAL A 243 -16.22 -21.03 12.56
N THR A 244 -17.05 -20.61 11.62
CA THR A 244 -17.72 -19.28 11.64
C THR A 244 -19.11 -19.31 12.29
N GLY A 245 -19.44 -20.36 13.02
CA GLY A 245 -20.76 -20.49 13.67
C GLY A 245 -21.93 -20.71 12.71
N GLY A 246 -21.66 -21.27 11.52
CA GLY A 246 -22.65 -21.58 10.48
C GLY A 246 -22.85 -20.49 9.42
N GLY A 247 -22.32 -19.30 9.65
CA GLY A 247 -22.36 -18.19 8.67
C GLY A 247 -21.24 -18.26 7.63
N PRO A 248 -21.31 -17.44 6.56
CA PRO A 248 -20.19 -17.26 5.66
C PRO A 248 -19.06 -16.45 6.34
N PRO A 249 -17.81 -16.56 5.87
CA PRO A 249 -16.76 -15.65 6.28
C PRO A 249 -17.16 -14.18 6.08
N VAL A 250 -16.67 -13.31 6.93
CA VAL A 250 -16.89 -11.87 6.78
C VAL A 250 -16.16 -11.39 5.53
N SER A 251 -16.89 -10.77 4.61
CA SER A 251 -16.28 -10.19 3.43
C SER A 251 -15.37 -9.03 3.81
N MET A 252 -14.12 -9.08 3.34
CA MET A 252 -13.15 -8.01 3.43
C MET A 252 -13.07 -7.31 2.08
N VAL A 253 -13.07 -5.99 2.10
CA VAL A 253 -12.86 -5.22 0.88
C VAL A 253 -11.36 -5.23 0.58
N SER A 254 -10.93 -6.10 -0.35
CA SER A 254 -9.52 -6.34 -0.66
C SER A 254 -8.77 -5.10 -1.17
N ARG A 255 -9.47 -4.13 -1.78
CA ARG A 255 -8.86 -2.92 -2.36
C ARG A 255 -8.04 -2.07 -1.36
N ASP A 256 -8.48 -1.98 -0.10
CA ASP A 256 -7.80 -1.17 0.92
C ASP A 256 -6.72 -1.98 1.68
N TRP A 257 -6.61 -3.28 1.39
CA TRP A 257 -5.65 -4.20 2.00
C TRP A 257 -4.44 -4.48 1.11
N SER A 258 -4.55 -4.20 -0.19
CA SER A 258 -3.56 -4.64 -1.18
C SER A 258 -2.36 -3.73 -1.29
N CYS A 259 -2.54 -2.44 -1.04
CA CYS A 259 -1.49 -1.44 -1.19
C CYS A 259 -1.18 -0.75 0.14
N GLY A 260 0.09 -0.61 0.44
CA GLY A 260 0.56 0.15 1.60
C GLY A 260 0.42 1.66 1.38
N THR A 261 -0.81 2.14 1.35
CA THR A 261 -1.17 3.56 1.25
C THR A 261 -1.93 3.98 2.51
N PRO A 262 -2.16 5.26 2.77
CA PRO A 262 -3.00 5.71 3.88
C PRO A 262 -4.41 5.12 3.92
N LEU A 263 -4.89 4.53 2.81
CA LEU A 263 -6.21 3.88 2.73
C LEU A 263 -6.33 2.66 3.65
N VAL A 264 -5.22 2.06 4.06
CA VAL A 264 -5.23 0.96 5.05
C VAL A 264 -5.88 1.36 6.38
N LEU A 265 -5.85 2.66 6.75
CA LEU A 265 -6.55 3.14 7.95
C LEU A 265 -8.06 2.93 7.87
N ARG A 266 -8.64 3.07 6.68
CA ARG A 266 -10.07 2.81 6.45
C ARG A 266 -10.40 1.34 6.67
N ALA A 267 -9.58 0.44 6.13
CA ALA A 267 -9.74 -0.99 6.33
C ALA A 267 -9.58 -1.41 7.80
N ILE A 268 -8.61 -0.84 8.52
CA ILE A 268 -8.41 -1.08 9.95
C ILE A 268 -9.62 -0.58 10.75
N ASP A 269 -10.15 0.60 10.45
CA ASP A 269 -11.31 1.19 11.12
C ASP A 269 -12.58 0.35 10.90
N GLU A 270 -12.83 -0.10 9.66
CA GLU A 270 -13.93 -0.99 9.31
C GLU A 270 -13.84 -2.33 10.07
N LEU A 271 -12.65 -2.90 10.18
CA LEU A 271 -12.43 -4.14 10.92
C LEU A 271 -12.62 -3.93 12.42
N ALA A 272 -12.13 -2.81 12.98
CA ALA A 272 -12.35 -2.44 14.38
C ALA A 272 -13.84 -2.20 14.69
N ALA A 273 -14.60 -1.60 13.77
CA ALA A 273 -16.04 -1.43 13.90
C ALA A 273 -16.77 -2.79 13.91
N LYS A 274 -16.39 -3.72 13.02
CA LYS A 274 -16.93 -5.10 13.01
C LYS A 274 -16.62 -5.81 14.33
N ARG A 275 -15.41 -5.69 14.85
CA ARG A 275 -15.05 -6.24 16.16
C ARG A 275 -15.99 -5.72 17.25
N LYS A 276 -16.19 -4.40 17.35
CA LYS A 276 -17.10 -3.79 18.34
C LYS A 276 -18.54 -4.27 18.20
N ALA A 277 -18.99 -4.58 16.98
CA ALA A 277 -20.36 -5.06 16.76
C ALA A 277 -20.55 -6.54 17.15
N LEU A 278 -19.51 -7.37 16.95
CA LEU A 278 -19.59 -8.83 17.16
C LEU A 278 -19.18 -9.25 18.58
N PHE A 279 -18.28 -8.49 19.23
CA PHE A 279 -17.68 -8.83 20.54
C PHE A 279 -17.92 -7.69 21.53
N ARG A 280 -19.16 -7.55 21.97
CA ARG A 280 -19.56 -6.57 22.98
C ARG A 280 -19.35 -7.10 24.39
#